data_a1c1e324187833a62a763f88cba9348f
#
_entry.id   a1c1e324187833a62a763f88cba9348f
#
_cell.length_a   1.000
_cell.length_b   1.000
_cell.length_c   1.000
_cell.angle_alpha   90.00
_cell.angle_beta   90.00
_cell.angle_gamma   90.00
#
_symmetry.space_group_name_H-M   'P 1'
#
loop_
_entity.id
_entity.type
_entity.pdbx_description
1 polymer ?
#
loop_
_entity_poly.entity_id
_entity_poly.type
_entity_poly.pdbx_seq_one_letter_code
_entity_poly.pdbx_strand_id
1 'polypeptide(L)'
;MLAPLLGWSRAHIDARFNGLLLNWYDGMLGHRIGPHRDDEKELVKGAPIVTISFGETRTFRLRRWKGEDGSDIEVTDGSVLVIPYDTNKAYTHEVTAPKEAKGRRISVTIRAFRD
;
A
#
# COMPACT_ATOMS: atom_id res chain seq x y z
N MET A 1 17.45 -6.29 6.90
CA MET A 1 16.88 -4.94 7.09
C MET A 1 15.35 -4.91 7.09
N LEU A 2 14.68 -5.59 6.17
CA LEU A 2 13.20 -5.56 6.09
C LEU A 2 12.53 -6.56 7.02
N ALA A 3 13.21 -7.57 7.49
CA ALA A 3 12.68 -8.57 8.42
C ALA A 3 12.07 -7.96 9.70
N PRO A 4 12.65 -6.91 10.32
CA PRO A 4 12.03 -6.27 11.48
C PRO A 4 10.66 -5.67 11.18
N LEU A 5 10.43 -5.12 9.97
CA LEU A 5 9.14 -4.56 9.58
C LEU A 5 8.09 -5.66 9.46
N LEU A 6 8.44 -6.79 8.87
CA LEU A 6 7.54 -7.94 8.79
C LEU A 6 7.22 -8.48 10.19
N GLY A 7 8.22 -8.62 11.04
CA GLY A 7 8.04 -9.08 12.42
C GLY A 7 7.14 -8.15 13.23
N TRP A 8 7.36 -6.85 13.12
CA TRP A 8 6.52 -5.86 13.79
C TRP A 8 5.07 -5.96 13.31
N SER A 9 4.86 -6.06 12.00
CA SER A 9 3.52 -6.15 11.42
C SER A 9 2.80 -7.43 11.85
N ARG A 10 3.52 -8.55 11.93
CA ARG A 10 2.96 -9.81 12.42
C ARG A 10 2.57 -9.74 13.89
N ALA A 11 3.36 -9.06 14.70
CA ALA A 11 3.12 -8.94 16.14
C ALA A 11 1.98 -7.97 16.47
N HIS A 12 1.81 -6.90 15.68
CA HIS A 12 0.92 -5.79 16.04
C HIS A 12 -0.33 -5.68 15.18
N ILE A 13 -0.35 -6.27 13.97
CA ILE A 13 -1.46 -6.12 13.04
C ILE A 13 -2.09 -7.48 12.71
N ASP A 14 -1.32 -8.40 12.11
CA ASP A 14 -1.86 -9.71 11.73
C ASP A 14 -0.73 -10.73 11.64
N ALA A 15 -0.85 -11.81 12.42
CA ALA A 15 0.17 -12.86 12.49
C ALA A 15 0.29 -13.67 11.18
N ARG A 16 -0.66 -13.56 10.27
CA ARG A 16 -0.69 -14.30 9.01
C ARG A 16 0.18 -13.69 7.91
N PHE A 17 0.74 -12.50 8.11
CA PHE A 17 1.61 -11.86 7.12
C PHE A 17 2.81 -12.73 6.79
N ASN A 18 3.04 -12.95 5.50
CA ASN A 18 4.12 -13.79 5.00
C ASN A 18 4.80 -13.27 3.74
N GLY A 19 4.37 -12.13 3.22
CA GLY A 19 4.95 -11.54 2.01
C GLY A 19 5.26 -10.07 2.18
N LEU A 20 6.33 -9.63 1.53
CA LEU A 20 6.79 -8.26 1.58
C LEU A 20 7.26 -7.85 0.19
N LEU A 21 6.77 -6.70 -0.30
CA LEU A 21 7.18 -6.12 -1.57
C LEU A 21 7.66 -4.69 -1.34
N LEU A 22 8.80 -4.36 -1.92
CA LEU A 22 9.36 -3.02 -1.85
C LEU A 22 9.17 -2.34 -3.20
N ASN A 23 8.56 -1.15 -3.19
CA ASN A 23 8.43 -0.29 -4.36
C ASN A 23 9.21 1.00 -4.14
N TRP A 24 9.97 1.38 -5.15
CA TRP A 24 10.75 2.61 -5.14
C TRP A 24 10.21 3.57 -6.19
N TYR A 25 9.95 4.80 -5.75
CA TYR A 25 9.44 5.88 -6.61
C TYR A 25 10.46 7.02 -6.65
N ASP A 26 10.79 7.49 -7.84
CA ASP A 26 11.55 8.72 -8.02
C ASP A 26 10.60 9.81 -8.51
N GLY A 27 10.41 10.85 -7.70
CA GLY A 27 9.52 11.96 -8.04
C GLY A 27 10.00 12.74 -9.25
N MET A 28 11.30 12.79 -9.46
CA MET A 28 11.90 13.47 -10.64
C MET A 28 11.52 12.75 -11.94
N LEU A 29 11.25 11.45 -11.88
CA LEU A 29 10.87 10.65 -13.03
C LEU A 29 9.36 10.47 -13.14
N GLY A 30 8.58 11.05 -12.22
CA GLY A 30 7.12 10.97 -12.23
C GLY A 30 6.58 9.57 -11.92
N HIS A 31 7.33 8.74 -11.21
CA HIS A 31 6.90 7.38 -10.91
C HIS A 31 5.60 7.35 -10.12
N ARG A 32 4.71 6.46 -10.51
CA ARG A 32 3.41 6.25 -9.88
C ARG A 32 2.98 4.80 -10.04
N ILE A 33 1.96 4.42 -9.26
CA ILE A 33 1.25 3.16 -9.46
C ILE A 33 -0.20 3.50 -9.81
N GLY A 34 -0.66 2.98 -10.96
CA GLY A 34 -2.02 3.19 -11.42
C GLY A 34 -3.06 2.44 -10.58
N PRO A 35 -4.36 2.74 -10.81
CA PRO A 35 -5.43 2.10 -10.04
C PRO A 35 -5.42 0.57 -10.21
N HIS A 36 -5.50 -0.15 -9.09
CA HIS A 36 -5.55 -1.61 -9.09
C HIS A 36 -6.15 -2.11 -7.79
N ARG A 37 -6.49 -3.40 -7.78
CA ARG A 37 -6.80 -4.16 -6.57
C ARG A 37 -5.83 -5.33 -6.52
N ASP A 38 -5.43 -5.70 -5.31
CA ASP A 38 -4.74 -6.97 -5.15
C ASP A 38 -5.73 -8.11 -5.42
N ASP A 39 -5.25 -9.18 -6.07
CA ASP A 39 -6.10 -10.33 -6.34
C ASP A 39 -6.43 -11.03 -5.02
N GLU A 40 -7.68 -10.92 -4.59
CA GLU A 40 -8.16 -11.50 -3.34
C GLU A 40 -8.03 -13.02 -3.29
N LYS A 41 -7.96 -13.68 -4.46
CA LYS A 41 -7.81 -15.14 -4.54
C LYS A 41 -6.44 -15.60 -4.06
N GLU A 42 -5.45 -14.72 -4.13
CA GLU A 42 -4.09 -14.99 -3.68
C GLU A 42 -3.87 -14.65 -2.21
N LEU A 43 -4.83 -13.95 -1.60
CA LEU A 43 -4.72 -13.46 -0.22
C LEU A 43 -5.48 -14.35 0.75
N VAL A 44 -4.96 -14.43 1.98
CA VAL A 44 -5.69 -15.09 3.07
C VAL A 44 -6.96 -14.28 3.35
N LYS A 45 -8.10 -14.97 3.35
CA LYS A 45 -9.41 -14.34 3.56
C LYS A 45 -9.44 -13.58 4.89
N GLY A 46 -9.83 -12.32 4.83
CA GLY A 46 -9.98 -11.47 6.00
C GLY A 46 -8.69 -10.78 6.46
N ALA A 47 -7.54 -11.14 5.90
CA ALA A 47 -6.28 -10.49 6.29
C ALA A 47 -6.14 -9.14 5.60
N PRO A 48 -5.70 -8.09 6.31
CA PRO A 48 -5.48 -6.77 5.73
C PRO A 48 -4.20 -6.73 4.92
N ILE A 49 -4.03 -5.63 4.17
CA ILE A 49 -2.78 -5.27 3.51
C ILE A 49 -2.21 -4.08 4.26
N VAL A 50 -0.92 -4.08 4.53
CA VAL A 50 -0.23 -2.96 5.19
C VAL A 50 0.77 -2.36 4.23
N THR A 51 0.79 -1.02 4.15
CA THR A 51 1.84 -0.31 3.42
C THR A 51 2.49 0.70 4.35
N ILE A 52 3.82 0.68 4.39
CA ILE A 52 4.63 1.58 5.20
C ILE A 52 5.40 2.47 4.23
N SER A 53 5.30 3.78 4.42
CA SER A 53 5.88 4.78 3.52
C SER A 53 7.11 5.42 4.13
N PHE A 54 8.15 5.60 3.32
CA PHE A 54 9.37 6.31 3.68
C PHE A 54 9.71 7.33 2.60
N GLY A 55 10.12 8.52 3.03
CA GLY A 55 10.54 9.58 2.12
C GLY A 55 9.40 10.55 1.81
N GLU A 56 9.31 10.96 0.56
CA GLU A 56 8.42 12.03 0.17
C GLU A 56 6.95 11.67 0.30
N THR A 57 6.16 12.67 0.73
CA THR A 57 4.70 12.56 0.80
C THR A 57 4.10 12.36 -0.58
N ARG A 58 3.20 11.42 -0.71
CA ARG A 58 2.43 11.15 -1.92
C ARG A 58 0.95 10.97 -1.57
N THR A 59 0.11 11.14 -2.56
CA THR A 59 -1.32 10.90 -2.42
C THR A 59 -1.62 9.44 -2.73
N PHE A 60 -2.22 8.77 -1.77
CA PHE A 60 -2.75 7.42 -1.91
C PHE A 60 -4.26 7.56 -2.13
N ARG A 61 -4.75 7.08 -3.29
CA ARG A 61 -6.14 7.28 -3.70
C ARG A 61 -6.91 5.97 -3.70
N LEU A 62 -8.03 5.99 -3.00
CA LEU A 62 -9.01 4.91 -3.01
C LEU A 62 -10.21 5.32 -3.86
N ARG A 63 -10.64 4.45 -4.77
CA ARG A 63 -11.86 4.64 -5.55
C ARG A 63 -12.68 3.37 -5.54
N ARG A 64 -13.99 3.50 -5.36
CA ARG A 64 -14.89 2.35 -5.40
C ARG A 64 -14.75 1.63 -6.75
N TRP A 65 -14.60 0.31 -6.71
CA TRP A 65 -14.54 -0.52 -7.92
C TRP A 65 -15.82 -0.38 -8.72
N LYS A 66 -15.71 0.04 -9.98
CA LYS A 66 -16.83 0.33 -10.89
C LYS A 66 -17.80 1.38 -10.34
N GLY A 67 -17.31 2.32 -9.54
CA GLY A 67 -18.09 3.41 -8.97
C GLY A 67 -17.32 4.72 -8.98
N GLU A 68 -17.91 5.75 -8.36
CA GLU A 68 -17.33 7.09 -8.38
C GLU A 68 -16.80 7.53 -7.01
N ASP A 69 -17.26 6.91 -5.93
CA ASP A 69 -16.83 7.27 -4.57
C ASP A 69 -15.35 7.00 -4.38
N GLY A 70 -14.70 7.89 -3.65
CA GLY A 70 -13.29 7.70 -3.35
C GLY A 70 -12.79 8.63 -2.27
N SER A 71 -11.56 8.41 -1.85
CA SER A 71 -10.88 9.21 -0.85
C SER A 71 -9.39 9.29 -1.19
N ASP A 72 -8.82 10.46 -0.95
CA ASP A 72 -7.39 10.69 -1.06
C ASP A 72 -6.80 10.80 0.33
N ILE A 73 -5.69 10.08 0.55
CA ILE A 73 -4.97 10.06 1.82
C ILE A 73 -3.53 10.48 1.54
N GLU A 74 -3.03 11.48 2.26
CA GLU A 74 -1.64 11.85 2.21
C GLU A 74 -0.80 10.86 3.01
N VAL A 75 0.09 10.13 2.35
CA VAL A 75 1.00 9.19 3.01
C VAL A 75 2.37 9.84 3.16
N THR A 76 2.72 10.11 4.41
CA THR A 76 3.95 10.81 4.77
C THR A 76 5.05 9.86 5.17
N ASP A 77 6.26 10.40 5.38
CA ASP A 77 7.39 9.61 5.87
C ASP A 77 7.05 8.92 7.20
N GLY A 78 7.24 7.61 7.26
CA GLY A 78 6.94 6.80 8.45
C GLY A 78 5.48 6.45 8.64
N SER A 79 4.59 6.82 7.71
CA SER A 79 3.18 6.48 7.85
C SER A 79 2.92 4.99 7.60
N VAL A 80 1.99 4.43 8.36
CA VAL A 80 1.53 3.05 8.22
C VAL A 80 0.07 3.10 7.82
N LEU A 81 -0.25 2.55 6.66
CA LEU A 81 -1.62 2.50 6.15
C LEU A 81 -2.07 1.04 6.14
N VAL A 82 -3.21 0.78 6.78
CA VAL A 82 -3.80 -0.56 6.82
C VAL A 82 -5.02 -0.54 5.90
N ILE A 83 -5.02 -1.43 4.90
CA ILE A 83 -6.14 -1.60 3.97
C ILE A 83 -6.87 -2.88 4.38
N PRO A 84 -8.09 -2.77 4.95
CA PRO A 84 -8.86 -3.96 5.30
C PRO A 84 -9.13 -4.85 4.09
N TYR A 85 -9.30 -6.14 4.33
CA TYR A 85 -9.56 -7.12 3.27
C TYR A 85 -10.75 -6.72 2.40
N ASP A 86 -11.86 -6.33 3.02
CA ASP A 86 -13.07 -5.96 2.28
C ASP A 86 -12.90 -4.64 1.50
N THR A 87 -12.07 -3.73 1.99
CA THR A 87 -11.74 -2.50 1.27
C THR A 87 -10.98 -2.80 -0.01
N ASN A 88 -10.01 -3.72 0.03
CA ASN A 88 -9.31 -4.14 -1.18
C ASN A 88 -10.25 -4.77 -2.21
N LYS A 89 -11.26 -5.51 -1.77
CA LYS A 89 -12.25 -6.09 -2.68
C LYS A 89 -13.15 -5.04 -3.34
N ALA A 90 -13.54 -4.01 -2.60
CA ALA A 90 -14.52 -3.03 -3.03
C ALA A 90 -13.93 -1.79 -3.68
N TYR A 91 -12.65 -1.52 -3.51
CA TYR A 91 -11.97 -0.29 -3.96
C TYR A 91 -10.68 -0.61 -4.70
N THR A 92 -10.40 0.16 -5.74
CA THR A 92 -9.05 0.23 -6.30
C THR A 92 -8.22 1.19 -5.46
N HIS A 93 -6.91 1.01 -5.47
CA HIS A 93 -5.98 1.94 -4.85
C HIS A 93 -4.85 2.28 -5.81
N GLU A 94 -4.32 3.49 -5.68
CA GLU A 94 -3.25 4.00 -6.51
C GLU A 94 -2.36 4.97 -5.75
N VAL A 95 -1.13 5.12 -6.20
CA VAL A 95 -0.24 6.21 -5.80
C VAL A 95 -0.17 7.16 -6.98
N THR A 96 -0.72 8.35 -6.83
CA THR A 96 -0.80 9.32 -7.92
C THR A 96 0.59 9.86 -8.28
N ALA A 97 0.74 10.38 -9.49
CA ALA A 97 1.96 11.06 -9.89
C ALA A 97 2.18 12.29 -8.99
N PRO A 98 3.45 12.65 -8.68
CA PRO A 98 3.71 13.82 -7.87
C PRO A 98 3.28 15.09 -8.61
N LYS A 99 2.74 16.06 -7.86
CA LYS A 99 2.36 17.37 -8.41
C LYS A 99 3.59 18.18 -8.82
N GLU A 100 4.68 17.97 -8.12
CA GLU A 100 5.97 18.58 -8.37
C GLU A 100 7.06 17.52 -8.43
N ALA A 101 8.07 17.72 -9.27
CA ALA A 101 9.22 16.83 -9.31
C ALA A 101 10.03 17.01 -8.04
N LYS A 102 9.90 16.09 -7.10
CA LYS A 102 10.61 16.13 -5.82
C LYS A 102 11.40 14.84 -5.60
N GLY A 103 11.66 14.54 -4.35
CA GLY A 103 12.52 13.48 -3.92
C GLY A 103 11.99 12.07 -4.15
N ARG A 104 12.53 11.16 -3.37
CA ARG A 104 12.30 9.72 -3.51
C ARG A 104 11.35 9.23 -2.44
N ARG A 105 10.63 8.18 -2.78
CA ARG A 105 9.76 7.48 -1.86
C ARG A 105 9.97 5.98 -1.98
N ILE A 106 9.97 5.31 -0.85
CA ILE A 106 9.95 3.85 -0.79
C ILE A 106 8.69 3.45 -0.07
N SER A 107 7.97 2.46 -0.60
CA SER A 107 6.90 1.82 0.14
C SER A 107 7.22 0.35 0.36
N VAL A 108 6.91 -0.13 1.55
CA VAL A 108 7.00 -1.53 1.92
C VAL A 108 5.57 -2.04 2.10
N THR A 109 5.15 -2.94 1.23
CA THR A 109 3.80 -3.50 1.30
C THR A 109 3.88 -4.93 1.83
N ILE A 110 3.06 -5.23 2.83
CA ILE A 110 3.07 -6.50 3.55
C ILE A 110 1.70 -7.15 3.39
N ARG A 111 1.70 -8.42 3.01
CA ARG A 111 0.50 -9.19 2.70
C ARG A 111 0.55 -10.57 3.34
N ALA A 112 -0.64 -11.17 3.47
CA ALA A 112 -0.79 -12.57 3.84
C ALA A 112 -1.23 -13.34 2.60
N PHE A 113 -0.29 -14.05 1.97
CA PHE A 113 -0.58 -14.85 0.79
C PHE A 113 -1.02 -16.26 1.19
N ARG A 114 -1.96 -16.80 0.41
CA ARG A 114 -2.39 -18.20 0.54
C ARG A 114 -1.31 -19.13 0.00
N ASP A 115 -1.25 -20.30 0.57
CA ASP A 115 -0.38 -21.37 0.09
C ASP A 115 -0.88 -21.98 -1.23
#